data_bb8ad612b787f5a2c4aed1059621ca9f
#
_entry.id   bb8ad612b787f5a2c4aed1059621ca9f
#
_cell.length_a   1.000
_cell.length_b   1.000
_cell.length_c   1.000
_cell.angle_alpha   90.00
_cell.angle_beta   90.00
_cell.angle_gamma   90.00
#
_symmetry.space_group_name_H-M   'P 1'
#
loop_
_entity.id
_entity.type
_entity.pdbx_description
1 polymer ?
#
loop_
_entity_poly.entity_id
_entity_poly.type
_entity_poly.pdbx_seq_one_letter_code
_entity_poly.pdbx_strand_id
1 'polypeptide(L)'
;IVKFSLDSGMNPIVFCQYIQTAEYVGKYITEQLASNKKFKKVVVGVVTSRLADEERKMKIDALAQEDRHVLVCTDCLSEGVNLQQGFEAVIHYDLPWNPNRMEQRNGRIDRFGQTADAVLISTLHAKNNPVDDIVLNVLYKKQEEIRKKLGVYLPIADNDASLMENIMQ
;
A
#
# COMPACT_ATOMS: atom_id res chain seq x y z
N ILE A 1 0.02 -9.83 -5.25
CA ILE A 1 -0.81 -8.76 -4.65
C ILE A 1 -1.16 -7.72 -5.70
N VAL A 2 -0.21 -6.99 -6.35
CA VAL A 2 -0.51 -5.95 -7.37
C VAL A 2 -1.48 -6.45 -8.45
N LYS A 3 -1.23 -7.63 -9.05
CA LYS A 3 -2.12 -8.22 -10.04
C LYS A 3 -3.51 -8.52 -9.47
N PHE A 4 -3.58 -8.97 -8.22
CA PHE A 4 -4.86 -9.22 -7.53
C PHE A 4 -5.66 -7.93 -7.34
N SER A 5 -5.02 -6.85 -6.86
CA SER A 5 -5.68 -5.55 -6.72
C SER A 5 -6.22 -5.05 -8.06
N LEU A 6 -5.39 -5.12 -9.11
CA LEU A 6 -5.80 -4.74 -10.47
C LEU A 6 -6.93 -5.63 -11.02
N ASP A 7 -6.94 -6.93 -10.73
CA ASP A 7 -8.00 -7.84 -11.14
C ASP A 7 -9.33 -7.56 -10.43
N SER A 8 -9.25 -7.04 -9.21
CA SER A 8 -10.41 -6.58 -8.44
C SER A 8 -10.88 -5.16 -8.83
N GLY A 9 -10.29 -4.57 -9.87
CA GLY A 9 -10.63 -3.23 -10.33
C GLY A 9 -10.05 -2.08 -9.49
N MET A 10 -9.10 -2.38 -8.59
CA MET A 10 -8.46 -1.41 -7.70
C MET A 10 -7.11 -0.99 -8.22
N ASN A 11 -6.78 0.30 -8.11
CA ASN A 11 -5.48 0.87 -8.44
C ASN A 11 -4.62 0.96 -7.17
N PRO A 12 -3.54 0.18 -7.05
CA PRO A 12 -2.77 0.12 -5.82
C PRO A 12 -1.69 1.19 -5.72
N ILE A 13 -1.43 1.64 -4.48
CA ILE A 13 -0.20 2.33 -4.10
C ILE A 13 0.71 1.34 -3.37
N VAL A 14 1.97 1.28 -3.80
CA VAL A 14 3.02 0.46 -3.16
C VAL A 14 3.97 1.39 -2.41
N PHE A 15 3.96 1.31 -1.09
CA PHE A 15 4.87 2.07 -0.24
C PHE A 15 6.16 1.32 0.03
N CYS A 16 7.28 1.97 -0.24
CA CYS A 16 8.63 1.50 0.04
C CYS A 16 9.34 2.45 1.00
N GLN A 17 10.21 1.92 1.86
CA GLN A 17 10.99 2.74 2.79
C GLN A 17 12.12 3.49 2.09
N TYR A 18 12.78 2.85 1.12
CA TYR A 18 13.97 3.39 0.46
C TYR A 18 13.72 3.71 -1.01
N ILE A 19 14.41 4.76 -1.50
CA ILE A 19 14.30 5.22 -2.89
C ILE A 19 14.71 4.11 -3.86
N GLN A 20 15.85 3.47 -3.63
CA GLN A 20 16.34 2.40 -4.50
C GLN A 20 15.36 1.23 -4.56
N THR A 21 14.74 0.90 -3.43
CA THR A 21 13.69 -0.13 -3.38
C THR A 21 12.49 0.26 -4.22
N ALA A 22 12.02 1.51 -4.10
CA ALA A 22 10.88 2.00 -4.89
C ALA A 22 11.18 1.97 -6.39
N GLU A 23 12.38 2.40 -6.80
CA GLU A 23 12.82 2.37 -8.20
C GLU A 23 12.91 0.93 -8.74
N TYR A 24 13.50 0.02 -7.95
CA TYR A 24 13.59 -1.39 -8.32
C TYR A 24 12.20 -2.04 -8.44
N VAL A 25 11.35 -1.85 -7.43
CA VAL A 25 9.99 -2.41 -7.40
C VAL A 25 9.16 -1.86 -8.55
N GLY A 26 9.24 -0.55 -8.83
CA GLY A 26 8.54 0.07 -9.94
C GLY A 26 8.95 -0.51 -11.29
N LYS A 27 10.26 -0.66 -11.52
CA LYS A 27 10.79 -1.30 -12.73
C LYS A 27 10.31 -2.75 -12.84
N TYR A 28 10.43 -3.53 -11.77
CA TYR A 28 10.03 -4.92 -11.74
C TYR A 28 8.52 -5.09 -12.03
N ILE A 29 7.66 -4.28 -11.39
CA ILE A 29 6.21 -4.30 -11.65
C ILE A 29 5.93 -3.97 -13.12
N THR A 30 6.57 -2.96 -13.67
CA THR A 30 6.39 -2.56 -15.07
C THR A 30 6.71 -3.72 -16.02
N GLU A 31 7.85 -4.38 -15.83
CA GLU A 31 8.26 -5.52 -16.64
C GLU A 31 7.29 -6.71 -16.52
N GLN A 32 6.85 -7.01 -15.29
CA GLN A 32 5.92 -8.11 -15.02
C GLN A 32 4.49 -7.86 -15.55
N LEU A 33 4.06 -6.61 -15.58
CA LEU A 33 2.75 -6.25 -16.15
C LEU A 33 2.82 -6.21 -17.68
N ALA A 34 3.90 -5.69 -18.26
CA ALA A 34 4.11 -5.65 -19.71
C ALA A 34 4.14 -7.05 -20.36
N SER A 35 4.64 -8.05 -19.64
CA SER A 35 4.69 -9.43 -20.10
C SER A 35 3.31 -10.12 -20.16
N ASN A 36 2.29 -9.54 -19.53
CA ASN A 36 0.94 -10.10 -19.47
C ASN A 36 -0.04 -9.24 -20.29
N LYS A 37 -0.65 -9.86 -21.32
CA LYS A 37 -1.60 -9.18 -22.22
C LYS A 37 -2.74 -8.45 -21.50
N LYS A 38 -3.21 -9.00 -20.35
CA LYS A 38 -4.30 -8.41 -19.53
C LYS A 38 -3.91 -7.07 -18.91
N PHE A 39 -2.64 -6.90 -18.57
CA PHE A 39 -2.13 -5.74 -17.83
C PHE A 39 -1.27 -4.80 -18.69
N LYS A 40 -1.16 -5.05 -19.99
CA LYS A 40 -0.29 -4.28 -20.89
C LYS A 40 -0.59 -2.79 -20.94
N LYS A 41 -1.83 -2.39 -20.62
CA LYS A 41 -2.27 -1.00 -20.59
C LYS A 41 -2.14 -0.33 -19.22
N VAL A 42 -1.66 -1.06 -18.20
CA VAL A 42 -1.49 -0.50 -16.85
C VAL A 42 -0.28 0.42 -16.84
N VAL A 43 -0.47 1.64 -16.37
CA VAL A 43 0.61 2.63 -16.22
C VAL A 43 1.21 2.52 -14.83
N VAL A 44 2.54 2.44 -14.73
CA VAL A 44 3.25 2.40 -13.45
C VAL A 44 4.01 3.70 -13.25
N GLY A 45 3.66 4.42 -12.20
CA GLY A 45 4.36 5.64 -11.77
C GLY A 45 5.27 5.37 -10.58
N VAL A 46 6.49 5.93 -10.59
CA VAL A 46 7.40 5.91 -9.44
C VAL A 46 7.61 7.33 -8.93
N VAL A 47 7.32 7.57 -7.65
CA VAL A 47 7.44 8.89 -7.01
C VAL A 47 8.26 8.77 -5.74
N THR A 48 9.37 9.50 -5.70
CA THR A 48 10.32 9.49 -4.57
C THR A 48 10.72 10.91 -4.21
N SER A 49 11.45 11.08 -3.11
CA SER A 49 11.96 12.39 -2.68
C SER A 49 13.03 12.99 -3.60
N ARG A 50 13.43 12.30 -4.67
CA ARG A 50 14.29 12.88 -5.73
C ARG A 50 13.56 13.94 -6.57
N LEU A 51 12.24 13.84 -6.64
CA LEU A 51 11.41 14.81 -7.34
C LEU A 51 11.06 15.98 -6.42
N ALA A 52 10.95 17.18 -6.96
CA ALA A 52 10.40 18.33 -6.25
C ALA A 52 8.91 18.11 -5.92
N ASP A 53 8.37 18.82 -4.92
CA ASP A 53 6.99 18.65 -4.46
C ASP A 53 5.97 18.87 -5.59
N GLU A 54 6.17 19.89 -6.40
CA GLU A 54 5.31 20.19 -7.55
C GLU A 54 5.35 19.09 -8.60
N GLU A 55 6.54 18.58 -8.93
CA GLU A 55 6.70 17.47 -9.86
C GLU A 55 6.04 16.19 -9.36
N ARG A 56 6.15 15.90 -8.05
CA ARG A 56 5.48 14.75 -7.42
C ARG A 56 3.97 14.84 -7.61
N LYS A 57 3.41 16.02 -7.28
CA LYS A 57 1.98 16.27 -7.43
C LYS A 57 1.53 16.10 -8.88
N MET A 58 2.18 16.78 -9.83
CA MET A 58 1.85 16.67 -11.26
C MET A 58 1.90 15.23 -11.75
N LYS A 59 2.91 14.47 -11.34
CA LYS A 59 3.06 13.07 -11.75
C LYS A 59 1.96 12.17 -11.19
N ILE A 60 1.54 12.39 -9.94
CA ILE A 60 0.46 11.64 -9.31
C ILE A 60 -0.89 12.01 -9.94
N ASP A 61 -1.15 13.30 -10.13
CA ASP A 61 -2.39 13.78 -10.75
C ASP A 61 -2.53 13.25 -12.18
N ALA A 62 -1.44 13.23 -12.95
CA ALA A 62 -1.42 12.65 -14.30
C ALA A 62 -1.68 11.12 -14.25
N LEU A 63 -1.06 10.42 -13.30
CA LEU A 63 -1.24 8.98 -13.14
C LEU A 63 -2.68 8.61 -12.76
N ALA A 64 -3.31 9.40 -11.90
CA ALA A 64 -4.68 9.19 -11.45
C ALA A 64 -5.74 9.40 -12.57
N GLN A 65 -5.36 9.98 -13.71
CA GLN A 65 -6.23 10.10 -14.89
C GLN A 65 -6.23 8.83 -15.76
N GLU A 66 -5.28 7.93 -15.55
CA GLU A 66 -5.22 6.68 -16.29
C GLU A 66 -6.24 5.68 -15.76
N ASP A 67 -6.92 4.95 -16.66
CA ASP A 67 -7.96 3.97 -16.28
C ASP A 67 -7.45 2.92 -15.30
N ARG A 68 -6.21 2.45 -15.52
CA ARG A 68 -5.56 1.43 -14.69
C ARG A 68 -4.12 1.80 -14.45
N HIS A 69 -3.79 1.95 -13.19
CA HIS A 69 -2.47 2.42 -12.81
C HIS A 69 -1.98 1.84 -11.49
N VAL A 70 -0.67 1.96 -11.28
CA VAL A 70 0.02 1.58 -10.04
C VAL A 70 0.96 2.72 -9.67
N LEU A 71 0.88 3.19 -8.44
CA LEU A 71 1.86 4.12 -7.89
C LEU A 71 2.84 3.36 -6.99
N VAL A 72 4.13 3.52 -7.23
CA VAL A 72 5.17 3.06 -6.30
C VAL A 72 5.84 4.30 -5.71
N CYS A 73 5.90 4.41 -4.39
CA CYS A 73 6.42 5.60 -3.76
C CYS A 73 7.14 5.34 -2.44
N THR A 74 7.87 6.35 -1.99
CA THR A 74 8.39 6.42 -0.62
C THR A 74 7.49 7.31 0.24
N ASP A 75 7.79 7.44 1.54
CA ASP A 75 7.03 8.30 2.48
C ASP A 75 7.17 9.82 2.19
N CYS A 76 7.64 10.18 1.01
CA CYS A 76 7.87 11.57 0.61
C CYS A 76 6.61 12.30 0.13
N LEU A 77 5.46 11.63 0.10
CA LEU A 77 4.22 12.25 -0.36
C LEU A 77 3.80 13.32 0.64
N SER A 78 3.92 14.59 0.23
CA SER A 78 3.58 15.74 1.04
C SER A 78 2.07 15.87 1.29
N GLU A 79 1.70 16.65 2.28
CA GLU A 79 0.33 17.09 2.47
C GLU A 79 -0.14 17.86 1.22
N GLY A 80 -1.37 17.58 0.76
CA GLY A 80 -1.94 18.26 -0.41
C GLY A 80 -2.04 17.41 -1.68
N VAL A 81 -1.57 16.17 -1.67
CA VAL A 81 -1.83 15.21 -2.75
C VAL A 81 -3.07 14.39 -2.42
N ASN A 82 -4.07 14.42 -3.28
CA ASN A 82 -5.33 13.69 -3.11
C ASN A 82 -5.20 12.26 -3.62
N LEU A 83 -4.67 11.38 -2.79
CA LEU A 83 -4.51 9.96 -3.16
C LEU A 83 -5.82 9.17 -3.09
N GLN A 84 -6.80 9.62 -2.30
CA GLN A 84 -8.12 9.00 -2.22
C GLN A 84 -8.91 9.08 -3.53
N GLN A 85 -8.52 9.94 -4.46
CA GLN A 85 -9.12 10.02 -5.78
C GLN A 85 -8.25 9.23 -6.78
N GLY A 86 -8.64 8.01 -7.07
CA GLY A 86 -8.00 7.16 -8.06
C GLY A 86 -7.16 6.01 -7.52
N PHE A 87 -7.07 5.85 -6.18
CA PHE A 87 -6.38 4.70 -5.58
C PHE A 87 -7.26 4.09 -4.50
N GLU A 88 -7.43 2.77 -4.55
CA GLU A 88 -8.32 2.00 -3.69
C GLU A 88 -7.59 0.87 -2.93
N ALA A 89 -6.28 0.72 -3.14
CA ALA A 89 -5.48 -0.28 -2.45
C ALA A 89 -4.13 0.27 -1.98
N VAL A 90 -3.72 -0.16 -0.78
CA VAL A 90 -2.41 0.13 -0.18
C VAL A 90 -1.63 -1.16 -0.06
N ILE A 91 -0.39 -1.17 -0.52
CA ILE A 91 0.54 -2.28 -0.37
C ILE A 91 1.77 -1.78 0.36
N HIS A 92 2.00 -2.25 1.58
CA HIS A 92 3.24 -2.02 2.30
C HIS A 92 4.27 -3.05 1.83
N TYR A 93 5.22 -2.61 0.99
CA TYR A 93 6.28 -3.48 0.48
C TYR A 93 7.27 -3.86 1.57
N ASP A 94 7.56 -2.92 2.45
CA ASP A 94 8.36 -3.09 3.65
C ASP A 94 7.63 -2.58 4.89
N LEU A 95 7.88 -3.21 6.02
CA LEU A 95 7.33 -2.85 7.31
C LEU A 95 8.15 -1.71 7.93
N PRO A 96 7.57 -0.53 8.17
CA PRO A 96 8.25 0.51 8.93
C PRO A 96 8.36 0.11 10.41
N TRP A 97 9.50 0.40 11.03
CA TRP A 97 9.72 0.18 12.47
C TRP A 97 8.69 0.90 13.36
N ASN A 98 8.16 2.03 12.90
CA ASN A 98 7.15 2.79 13.61
C ASN A 98 5.76 2.48 13.04
N PRO A 99 4.88 1.80 13.79
CA PRO A 99 3.53 1.46 13.35
C PRO A 99 2.68 2.68 12.98
N ASN A 100 2.94 3.85 13.56
CA ASN A 100 2.23 5.08 13.19
C ASN A 100 2.47 5.47 11.72
N ARG A 101 3.59 5.08 11.12
CA ARG A 101 3.82 5.32 9.69
C ARG A 101 2.87 4.52 8.81
N MET A 102 2.51 3.30 9.20
CA MET A 102 1.53 2.53 8.44
C MET A 102 0.16 3.18 8.51
N GLU A 103 -0.25 3.64 9.69
CA GLU A 103 -1.51 4.40 9.83
C GLU A 103 -1.50 5.68 9.00
N GLN A 104 -0.38 6.41 8.98
CA GLN A 104 -0.23 7.60 8.14
C GLN A 104 -0.32 7.26 6.64
N ARG A 105 0.29 6.16 6.18
CA ARG A 105 0.18 5.68 4.79
C ARG A 105 -1.28 5.32 4.46
N ASN A 106 -1.93 4.55 5.32
CA ASN A 106 -3.33 4.15 5.15
C ASN A 106 -4.25 5.37 5.12
N GLY A 107 -4.11 6.28 6.08
CA GLY A 107 -4.91 7.50 6.18
C GLY A 107 -4.72 8.51 5.03
N ARG A 108 -3.80 8.28 4.10
CA ARG A 108 -3.69 9.05 2.86
C ARG A 108 -4.73 8.65 1.82
N ILE A 109 -5.22 7.43 1.90
CA ILE A 109 -6.21 6.85 0.98
C ILE A 109 -7.53 6.64 1.69
N ASP A 110 -7.50 6.03 2.88
CA ASP A 110 -8.67 5.82 3.73
C ASP A 110 -8.98 7.09 4.54
N ARG A 111 -9.66 8.01 3.90
CA ARG A 111 -10.07 9.29 4.49
C ARG A 111 -11.33 9.84 3.85
N PHE A 112 -11.90 10.87 4.45
CA PHE A 112 -13.06 11.57 3.90
C PHE A 112 -12.83 12.00 2.44
N GLY A 113 -13.77 11.64 1.57
CA GLY A 113 -13.69 11.84 0.12
C GLY A 113 -13.19 10.64 -0.68
N GLN A 114 -12.91 9.50 -0.03
CA GLN A 114 -12.72 8.22 -0.72
C GLN A 114 -14.03 7.81 -1.41
N THR A 115 -13.95 7.47 -2.70
CA THR A 115 -15.11 7.09 -3.51
C THR A 115 -15.38 5.59 -3.54
N ALA A 116 -14.39 4.79 -3.15
CA ALA A 116 -14.55 3.34 -3.04
C ALA A 116 -15.25 2.94 -1.73
N ASP A 117 -16.11 1.93 -1.79
CA ASP A 117 -16.81 1.38 -0.62
C ASP A 117 -15.86 0.79 0.42
N ALA A 118 -14.68 0.33 -0.02
CA ALA A 118 -13.65 -0.23 0.84
C ALA A 118 -12.24 0.00 0.24
N VAL A 119 -11.26 0.20 1.10
CA VAL A 119 -9.84 0.26 0.75
C VAL A 119 -9.17 -1.05 1.13
N LEU A 120 -8.48 -1.66 0.17
CA LEU A 120 -7.70 -2.88 0.41
C LEU A 120 -6.32 -2.51 0.97
N ILE A 121 -6.01 -3.00 2.18
CA ILE A 121 -4.69 -2.82 2.78
C ILE A 121 -3.97 -4.17 2.82
N SER A 122 -2.79 -4.22 2.23
CA SER A 122 -1.95 -5.43 2.18
C SER A 122 -0.56 -5.12 2.70
N THR A 123 -0.01 -6.05 3.46
CA THR A 123 1.33 -5.94 4.01
C THR A 123 2.17 -7.14 3.58
N LEU A 124 3.36 -6.86 3.05
CA LEU A 124 4.36 -7.88 2.76
C LEU A 124 5.26 -8.03 3.99
N HIS A 125 5.49 -9.25 4.40
CA HIS A 125 6.47 -9.58 5.42
C HIS A 125 7.28 -10.81 4.99
N ALA A 126 8.52 -10.86 5.40
CA ALA A 126 9.37 -12.00 5.11
C ALA A 126 9.12 -13.12 6.14
N LYS A 127 8.81 -14.31 5.65
CA LYS A 127 8.69 -15.49 6.50
C LYS A 127 10.02 -15.76 7.21
N ASN A 128 9.97 -15.97 8.52
CA ASN A 128 11.15 -16.18 9.40
C ASN A 128 12.06 -14.93 9.55
N ASN A 129 11.53 -13.73 9.43
CA ASN A 129 12.24 -12.51 9.78
C ASN A 129 11.81 -12.04 11.18
N PRO A 130 12.66 -12.18 12.23
CA PRO A 130 12.28 -11.82 13.60
C PRO A 130 11.90 -10.35 13.76
N VAL A 131 12.41 -9.49 12.89
CA VAL A 131 12.12 -8.05 12.89
C VAL A 131 10.70 -7.79 12.41
N ASP A 132 10.31 -8.42 11.30
CA ASP A 132 8.95 -8.30 10.75
C ASP A 132 7.93 -8.86 11.75
N ASP A 133 8.25 -9.98 12.41
CA ASP A 133 7.39 -10.59 13.42
C ASP A 133 7.17 -9.67 14.64
N ILE A 134 8.22 -8.96 15.10
CA ILE A 134 8.08 -7.99 16.20
C ILE A 134 7.19 -6.81 15.77
N VAL A 135 7.40 -6.27 14.57
CA VAL A 135 6.60 -5.15 14.06
C VAL A 135 5.15 -5.55 13.90
N LEU A 136 4.88 -6.72 13.32
CA LEU A 136 3.52 -7.26 13.18
C LEU A 136 2.82 -7.43 14.53
N ASN A 137 3.51 -7.99 15.53
CA ASN A 137 2.95 -8.15 16.87
C ASN A 137 2.59 -6.80 17.53
N VAL A 138 3.39 -5.76 17.31
CA VAL A 138 3.08 -4.41 17.81
C VAL A 138 1.86 -3.83 17.09
N LEU A 139 1.75 -4.04 15.77
CA LEU A 139 0.61 -3.60 14.97
C LEU A 139 -0.69 -4.29 15.43
N TYR A 140 -0.68 -5.61 15.63
CA TYR A 140 -1.85 -6.35 16.11
C TYR A 140 -2.30 -5.87 17.50
N LYS A 141 -1.37 -5.70 18.45
CA LYS A 141 -1.69 -5.16 19.78
C LYS A 141 -2.35 -3.78 19.70
N LYS A 142 -1.81 -2.90 18.84
CA LYS A 142 -2.35 -1.55 18.67
C LYS A 142 -3.75 -1.57 18.03
N GLN A 143 -3.99 -2.42 17.04
CA GLN A 143 -5.32 -2.61 16.45
C GLN A 143 -6.32 -3.13 17.50
N GLU A 144 -5.92 -4.07 18.35
CA GLU A 144 -6.78 -4.56 19.44
C GLU A 144 -7.12 -3.46 20.45
N GLU A 145 -6.16 -2.59 20.79
CA GLU A 145 -6.41 -1.45 21.68
C GLU A 145 -7.39 -0.46 21.06
N ILE A 146 -7.26 -0.15 19.78
CA ILE A 146 -8.18 0.72 19.04
C ILE A 146 -9.57 0.09 19.01
N ARG A 147 -9.67 -1.20 18.70
CA ARG A 147 -10.93 -1.95 18.70
C ARG A 147 -11.62 -1.89 20.06
N LYS A 148 -10.86 -2.09 21.14
CA LYS A 148 -11.41 -2.03 22.52
C LYS A 148 -11.88 -0.63 22.91
N LYS A 149 -11.19 0.42 22.44
CA LYS A 149 -11.51 1.82 22.78
C LYS A 149 -12.66 2.41 21.96
N LEU A 150 -12.75 2.05 20.69
CA LEU A 150 -13.70 2.67 19.75
C LEU A 150 -14.91 1.79 19.43
N GLY A 151 -14.92 0.52 19.85
CA GLY A 151 -16.00 -0.43 19.54
C GLY A 151 -16.15 -0.72 18.02
N VAL A 152 -15.19 -0.32 17.20
CA VAL A 152 -15.22 -0.50 15.75
C VAL A 152 -14.50 -1.81 15.39
N TYR A 153 -15.22 -2.68 14.70
CA TYR A 153 -14.64 -3.89 14.11
C TYR A 153 -14.02 -3.52 12.76
N LEU A 154 -12.68 -3.50 12.69
CA LEU A 154 -11.97 -3.49 11.42
C LEU A 154 -11.79 -4.95 11.00
N PRO A 155 -12.49 -5.44 9.97
CA PRO A 155 -12.31 -6.81 9.51
C PRO A 155 -10.92 -6.93 8.90
N ILE A 156 -10.04 -7.66 9.57
CA ILE A 156 -8.91 -8.29 8.89
C ILE A 156 -9.56 -9.40 8.07
N ALA A 157 -9.40 -9.34 6.75
CA ALA A 157 -9.92 -10.40 5.90
C ALA A 157 -9.35 -11.74 6.37
N ASP A 158 -10.24 -12.64 6.80
CA ASP A 158 -9.94 -13.97 7.34
C ASP A 158 -9.32 -14.95 6.30
N ASN A 159 -8.46 -14.48 5.41
CA ASN A 159 -7.65 -15.36 4.59
C ASN A 159 -6.43 -15.91 5.32
N ASP A 160 -6.28 -15.60 6.61
CA ASP A 160 -5.14 -15.99 7.44
C ASP A 160 -5.46 -17.05 8.52
N ALA A 161 -6.49 -17.87 8.34
CA ALA A 161 -6.69 -19.05 9.19
C ALA A 161 -5.41 -19.94 9.20
N SER A 162 -4.65 -19.97 8.10
CA SER A 162 -3.38 -20.70 8.03
C SER A 162 -2.21 -20.01 8.74
N LEU A 163 -2.26 -18.68 8.96
CA LEU A 163 -1.23 -17.93 9.68
C LEU A 163 -1.44 -18.01 11.19
N MET A 164 -2.69 -17.99 11.65
CA MET A 164 -3.00 -18.12 13.10
C MET A 164 -2.63 -19.50 13.66
N GLU A 165 -2.76 -20.58 12.88
CA GLU A 165 -2.33 -21.92 13.32
C GLU A 165 -0.80 -22.05 13.49
N ASN A 166 0.00 -21.27 12.75
CA ASN A 166 1.46 -21.31 12.84
C ASN A 166 2.05 -20.38 13.92
N ILE A 167 1.25 -19.48 14.50
CA ILE A 167 1.69 -18.57 15.59
C ILE A 167 1.39 -19.17 16.97
N MET A 168 0.48 -20.17 17.05
CA MET A 168 0.11 -20.84 18.29
C MET A 168 0.84 -22.17 18.53
N GLN A 169 1.78 -22.57 17.71
CA GLN A 169 2.72 -23.66 17.92
C GLN A 169 4.13 -23.09 18.21
#